data_439075af9b52b93e8f12b67a76d4646d
#
_entry.id   439075af9b52b93e8f12b67a76d4646d
#
_cell.length_a   1.000
_cell.length_b   1.000
_cell.length_c   1.000
_cell.angle_alpha   90.00
_cell.angle_beta   90.00
_cell.angle_gamma   90.00
#
_symmetry.space_group_name_H-M   'P 1'
#
loop_
_entity.id
_entity.type
_entity.pdbx_description
1 polymer ?
#
loop_
_entity_poly.entity_id
_entity_poly.type
_entity_poly.pdbx_seq_one_letter_code
_entity_poly.pdbx_strand_id
1 'polypeptide(L)'
;VESRNAVVFHALYGDDERSVNDKLCRLLFFCGALKDAGARHVQVVAPYLCYARKERRTQFQDPIITRYVAALFEACRVDRLTTFEVHNLAAFDNAFRIPTRHIESAELFAAHFTQLPGDVELVAVSPDAGGAKRAESFRRALERHIGRAVGSAYMEKYRSNDIVTGTMLVGDVHERIAIIVDDLISTGGTLLRAGEACRKAGARQVHAAAAHGLFTGGPEILESPVFDQLVITDTVPPFRLPSELVSRRLTVLDSSAMVAAALKSEYC
;
A
#
# COMPACT_ATOMS: atom_id res chain seq x y z
N VAL A 1 -0.97 33.17 2.62
CA VAL A 1 -0.29 32.05 3.32
C VAL A 1 0.94 32.53 4.09
N GLU A 2 1.24 33.83 4.04
CA GLU A 2 2.40 34.43 4.73
C GLU A 2 2.41 34.04 6.22
N SER A 3 3.58 33.60 6.68
CA SER A 3 3.84 33.15 8.07
C SER A 3 2.95 32.01 8.58
N ARG A 4 2.19 31.32 7.71
CA ARG A 4 1.32 30.19 8.08
C ARG A 4 1.93 28.86 7.70
N ASN A 5 1.50 27.81 8.38
CA ASN A 5 1.76 26.41 7.97
C ASN A 5 0.74 26.02 6.89
N ALA A 6 1.22 25.45 5.81
CA ALA A 6 0.42 24.92 4.72
C ALA A 6 0.52 23.39 4.69
N VAL A 7 -0.62 22.71 4.62
CA VAL A 7 -0.69 21.26 4.39
C VAL A 7 -1.30 21.03 3.01
N VAL A 8 -0.55 20.35 2.14
CA VAL A 8 -0.94 20.10 0.75
C VAL A 8 -1.25 18.62 0.59
N PHE A 9 -2.50 18.30 0.27
CA PHE A 9 -2.92 16.92 -0.01
C PHE A 9 -2.90 16.65 -1.51
N HIS A 10 -2.18 15.64 -1.95
CA HIS A 10 -2.16 15.22 -3.34
C HIS A 10 -1.70 13.78 -3.52
N ALA A 11 -2.60 12.88 -3.96
CA ALA A 11 -2.24 11.52 -4.32
C ALA A 11 -1.60 11.48 -5.73
N LEU A 12 -0.42 10.86 -5.84
CA LEU A 12 0.44 10.92 -7.03
C LEU A 12 0.27 9.68 -7.95
N TYR A 13 -0.95 9.26 -8.19
CA TYR A 13 -1.28 8.25 -9.21
C TYR A 13 -1.59 8.89 -10.57
N GLY A 14 -1.31 8.19 -11.67
CA GLY A 14 -1.76 8.63 -13.00
C GLY A 14 -3.19 8.21 -13.26
N ASP A 15 -3.98 9.07 -13.90
CA ASP A 15 -5.34 8.82 -14.38
C ASP A 15 -5.45 9.11 -15.88
N ASP A 16 -6.66 9.09 -16.42
CA ASP A 16 -6.90 9.31 -17.86
C ASP A 16 -6.65 10.76 -18.31
N GLU A 17 -6.70 11.71 -17.37
CA GLU A 17 -6.46 13.12 -17.68
C GLU A 17 -5.01 13.54 -17.48
N ARG A 18 -4.32 12.96 -16.49
CA ARG A 18 -2.99 13.40 -16.06
C ARG A 18 -2.08 12.24 -15.75
N SER A 19 -0.88 12.31 -16.30
CA SER A 19 0.17 11.37 -15.95
C SER A 19 0.66 11.57 -14.51
N VAL A 20 1.38 10.59 -14.00
CA VAL A 20 2.10 10.68 -12.72
C VAL A 20 3.04 11.89 -12.71
N ASN A 21 3.73 12.16 -13.84
CA ASN A 21 4.69 13.27 -13.96
C ASN A 21 3.98 14.63 -13.90
N ASP A 22 2.82 14.77 -14.56
CA ASP A 22 2.02 15.99 -14.51
C ASP A 22 1.59 16.33 -13.07
N LYS A 23 1.09 15.32 -12.34
CA LYS A 23 0.69 15.49 -10.94
C LYS A 23 1.88 15.83 -10.05
N LEU A 24 3.02 15.17 -10.22
CA LEU A 24 4.24 15.45 -9.46
C LEU A 24 4.73 16.89 -9.73
N CYS A 25 4.88 17.28 -10.99
CA CYS A 25 5.32 18.64 -11.34
C CYS A 25 4.38 19.71 -10.78
N ARG A 26 3.06 19.53 -10.92
CA ARG A 26 2.06 20.46 -10.35
C ARG A 26 2.18 20.59 -8.84
N LEU A 27 2.34 19.48 -8.12
CA LEU A 27 2.54 19.48 -6.68
C LEU A 27 3.81 20.27 -6.31
N LEU A 28 4.93 19.98 -6.97
CA LEU A 28 6.22 20.64 -6.70
C LEU A 28 6.17 22.14 -6.96
N PHE A 29 5.60 22.56 -8.10
CA PHE A 29 5.43 23.99 -8.42
C PHE A 29 4.51 24.68 -7.41
N PHE A 30 3.44 24.01 -6.99
CA PHE A 30 2.54 24.56 -5.96
C PHE A 30 3.24 24.73 -4.62
N CYS A 31 4.04 23.74 -4.19
CA CYS A 31 4.84 23.85 -2.97
C CYS A 31 5.85 24.99 -3.04
N GLY A 32 6.57 25.14 -4.16
CA GLY A 32 7.47 26.27 -4.41
C GLY A 32 6.75 27.62 -4.33
N ALA A 33 5.60 27.74 -4.99
CA ALA A 33 4.77 28.95 -4.96
C ALA A 33 4.28 29.30 -3.53
N LEU A 34 3.92 28.30 -2.72
CA LEU A 34 3.59 28.52 -1.31
C LEU A 34 4.77 29.10 -0.52
N LYS A 35 5.97 28.57 -0.74
CA LYS A 35 7.20 29.09 -0.12
C LYS A 35 7.52 30.51 -0.56
N ASP A 36 7.38 30.80 -1.85
CA ASP A 36 7.60 32.16 -2.39
C ASP A 36 6.56 33.16 -1.85
N ALA A 37 5.33 32.68 -1.59
CA ALA A 37 4.28 33.46 -0.94
C ALA A 37 4.44 33.58 0.60
N GLY A 38 5.59 33.19 1.16
CA GLY A 38 5.94 33.37 2.57
C GLY A 38 5.38 32.30 3.51
N ALA A 39 4.99 31.11 3.03
CA ALA A 39 4.58 30.03 3.92
C ALA A 39 5.74 29.63 4.86
N ARG A 40 5.46 29.62 6.17
CA ARG A 40 6.44 29.27 7.20
C ARG A 40 6.85 27.81 7.08
N HIS A 41 5.88 26.91 6.88
CA HIS A 41 6.07 25.48 6.78
C HIS A 41 5.16 24.92 5.69
N VAL A 42 5.69 24.07 4.82
CA VAL A 42 4.95 23.37 3.76
C VAL A 42 5.08 21.86 4.00
N GLN A 43 4.00 21.23 4.43
CA GLN A 43 3.91 19.79 4.57
C GLN A 43 3.11 19.22 3.41
N VAL A 44 3.65 18.18 2.78
CA VAL A 44 2.92 17.40 1.77
C VAL A 44 2.37 16.13 2.40
N VAL A 45 1.11 15.87 2.16
CA VAL A 45 0.47 14.58 2.41
C VAL A 45 0.18 13.95 1.06
N ALA A 46 0.98 12.96 0.69
CA ALA A 46 0.80 12.17 -0.53
C ALA A 46 0.31 10.77 -0.15
N PRO A 47 -1.03 10.53 -0.03
CA PRO A 47 -1.53 9.22 0.37
C PRO A 47 -0.98 8.09 -0.51
N TYR A 48 -0.89 8.31 -1.81
CA TYR A 48 -0.12 7.47 -2.72
C TYR A 48 1.10 8.25 -3.23
N LEU A 49 2.29 7.73 -2.95
CA LEU A 49 3.56 8.30 -3.41
C LEU A 49 4.04 7.59 -4.67
N CYS A 50 4.17 8.34 -5.76
CA CYS A 50 4.71 7.81 -7.00
C CYS A 50 6.18 7.40 -6.87
N TYR A 51 6.62 6.48 -7.73
CA TYR A 51 8.00 5.99 -7.82
C TYR A 51 8.57 5.34 -6.54
N ALA A 52 7.77 5.11 -5.50
CA ALA A 52 8.19 4.49 -4.25
C ALA A 52 8.69 3.04 -4.43
N ARG A 53 8.36 2.37 -5.53
CA ARG A 53 8.83 1.02 -5.89
C ARG A 53 10.10 1.00 -6.77
N LYS A 54 10.68 2.17 -7.08
CA LYS A 54 11.95 2.33 -7.82
C LYS A 54 13.09 2.73 -6.88
N GLU A 55 13.14 2.08 -5.72
CA GLU A 55 14.05 2.34 -4.60
C GLU A 55 15.36 1.54 -4.67
N ARG A 56 15.47 0.60 -5.61
CA ARG A 56 16.67 -0.23 -5.81
C ARG A 56 16.95 -0.44 -7.28
N ARG A 57 18.20 -0.78 -7.58
CA ARG A 57 18.62 -1.22 -8.90
C ARG A 57 18.27 -2.69 -9.08
N THR A 58 17.75 -3.06 -10.24
CA THR A 58 17.60 -4.45 -10.70
C THR A 58 18.77 -4.83 -11.59
N GLN A 59 19.36 -3.84 -12.30
CA GLN A 59 20.58 -3.94 -13.07
C GLN A 59 21.55 -2.84 -12.69
N PHE A 60 22.84 -3.00 -12.98
CA PHE A 60 23.90 -2.07 -12.56
C PHE A 60 23.63 -0.61 -12.94
N GLN A 61 23.06 -0.35 -14.11
CA GLN A 61 22.81 0.99 -14.66
C GLN A 61 21.41 1.53 -14.34
N ASP A 62 20.56 0.77 -13.65
CA ASP A 62 19.20 1.23 -13.32
C ASP A 62 19.23 2.46 -12.41
N PRO A 63 18.38 3.47 -12.67
CA PRO A 63 18.24 4.61 -11.79
C PRO A 63 17.47 4.23 -10.51
N ILE A 64 17.88 4.82 -9.40
CA ILE A 64 17.10 4.79 -8.14
C ILE A 64 16.20 6.04 -8.13
N ILE A 65 15.02 5.95 -8.76
CA ILE A 65 14.17 7.10 -9.03
C ILE A 65 13.64 7.73 -7.74
N THR A 66 13.37 6.93 -6.70
CA THR A 66 12.92 7.43 -5.39
C THR A 66 13.86 8.51 -4.83
N ARG A 67 15.19 8.41 -5.06
CA ARG A 67 16.16 9.41 -4.63
C ARG A 67 16.03 10.73 -5.40
N TYR A 68 15.71 10.66 -6.70
CA TYR A 68 15.49 11.85 -7.50
C TYR A 68 14.20 12.55 -7.14
N VAL A 69 13.14 11.78 -6.88
CA VAL A 69 11.87 12.33 -6.36
C VAL A 69 12.10 13.04 -5.03
N ALA A 70 12.84 12.43 -4.10
CA ALA A 70 13.19 13.07 -2.82
C ALA A 70 13.93 14.40 -3.03
N ALA A 71 14.95 14.44 -3.90
CA ALA A 71 15.68 15.65 -4.21
C ALA A 71 14.80 16.77 -4.81
N LEU A 72 13.79 16.40 -5.62
CA LEU A 72 12.83 17.36 -6.18
C LEU A 72 11.94 17.99 -5.09
N PHE A 73 11.45 17.20 -4.14
CA PHE A 73 10.70 17.72 -2.98
C PHE A 73 11.56 18.70 -2.17
N GLU A 74 12.80 18.33 -1.90
CA GLU A 74 13.76 19.17 -1.16
C GLU A 74 14.09 20.46 -1.91
N ALA A 75 14.32 20.38 -3.24
CA ALA A 75 14.57 21.55 -4.09
C ALA A 75 13.40 22.55 -4.09
N CYS A 76 12.17 22.05 -4.00
CA CYS A 76 10.96 22.87 -3.88
C CYS A 76 10.69 23.32 -2.44
N ARG A 77 11.63 23.09 -1.52
CA ARG A 77 11.59 23.55 -0.13
C ARG A 77 10.39 22.99 0.65
N VAL A 78 9.97 21.74 0.35
CA VAL A 78 9.02 21.02 1.17
C VAL A 78 9.68 20.69 2.52
N ASP A 79 9.02 20.99 3.62
CA ASP A 79 9.59 20.82 4.96
C ASP A 79 9.29 19.43 5.54
N ARG A 80 8.23 18.76 5.09
CA ARG A 80 7.83 17.43 5.57
C ARG A 80 7.02 16.69 4.52
N LEU A 81 7.19 15.37 4.47
CA LEU A 81 6.38 14.48 3.64
C LEU A 81 5.71 13.39 4.48
N THR A 82 4.40 13.28 4.37
CA THR A 82 3.59 12.20 4.95
C THR A 82 3.03 11.34 3.81
N THR A 83 3.15 10.02 3.92
CA THR A 83 2.62 9.08 2.93
C THR A 83 2.01 7.86 3.60
N PHE A 84 1.16 7.16 2.85
CA PHE A 84 0.49 5.95 3.32
C PHE A 84 1.13 4.74 2.65
N GLU A 85 1.46 3.71 3.39
CA GLU A 85 1.94 2.38 2.95
C GLU A 85 3.00 2.42 1.81
N VAL A 86 4.25 2.74 2.15
CA VAL A 86 5.34 2.64 1.17
C VAL A 86 5.81 1.19 1.02
N HIS A 87 6.31 0.87 -0.17
CA HIS A 87 6.79 -0.48 -0.49
C HIS A 87 7.95 -0.93 0.39
N ASN A 88 8.89 -0.02 0.69
CA ASN A 88 10.07 -0.28 1.51
C ASN A 88 10.38 0.95 2.38
N LEU A 89 10.02 0.86 3.67
CA LEU A 89 10.18 1.96 4.62
C LEU A 89 11.64 2.40 4.76
N ALA A 90 12.58 1.45 4.88
CA ALA A 90 14.00 1.79 5.06
C ALA A 90 14.55 2.55 3.84
N ALA A 91 14.16 2.16 2.64
CA ALA A 91 14.57 2.87 1.42
C ALA A 91 13.93 4.26 1.33
N PHE A 92 12.68 4.40 1.75
CA PHE A 92 11.96 5.68 1.83
C PHE A 92 12.65 6.63 2.81
N ASP A 93 12.87 6.22 4.05
CA ASP A 93 13.53 7.03 5.07
C ASP A 93 14.96 7.42 4.68
N ASN A 94 15.70 6.54 3.98
CA ASN A 94 17.04 6.83 3.51
C ASN A 94 17.09 7.71 2.24
N ALA A 95 15.99 7.85 1.51
CA ALA A 95 15.96 8.68 0.30
C ALA A 95 15.81 10.17 0.61
N PHE A 96 14.99 10.52 1.60
CA PHE A 96 14.67 11.89 1.98
C PHE A 96 15.61 12.43 3.05
N ARG A 97 15.91 13.74 3.02
CA ARG A 97 16.64 14.50 4.06
C ARG A 97 15.69 15.31 4.94
N ILE A 98 14.49 15.61 4.41
CA ILE A 98 13.41 16.22 5.20
C ILE A 98 12.75 15.15 6.09
N PRO A 99 12.11 15.55 7.20
CA PRO A 99 11.30 14.64 8.00
C PRO A 99 10.23 13.95 7.18
N THR A 100 10.16 12.63 7.29
CA THR A 100 9.15 11.79 6.65
C THR A 100 8.24 11.17 7.69
N ARG A 101 7.01 10.85 7.28
CA ARG A 101 6.09 10.05 8.07
C ARG A 101 5.43 9.00 7.20
N HIS A 102 5.52 7.78 7.64
CA HIS A 102 4.85 6.62 7.06
C HIS A 102 3.63 6.25 7.91
N ILE A 103 2.48 6.03 7.27
CA ILE A 103 1.25 5.54 7.90
C ILE A 103 1.02 4.11 7.40
N GLU A 104 0.98 3.15 8.32
CA GLU A 104 0.73 1.73 8.00
C GLU A 104 -0.77 1.44 7.92
N SER A 105 -1.18 0.61 6.96
CA SER A 105 -2.57 0.16 6.78
C SER A 105 -3.01 -0.95 7.75
N ALA A 106 -2.07 -1.54 8.49
CA ALA A 106 -2.29 -2.74 9.29
C ALA A 106 -3.46 -2.63 10.27
N GLU A 107 -3.57 -1.51 11.01
CA GLU A 107 -4.66 -1.29 11.97
C GLU A 107 -6.03 -1.13 11.28
N LEU A 108 -6.07 -0.46 10.13
CA LEU A 108 -7.30 -0.26 9.37
C LEU A 108 -7.85 -1.59 8.83
N PHE A 109 -6.96 -2.40 8.26
CA PHE A 109 -7.33 -3.74 7.79
C PHE A 109 -7.70 -4.66 8.94
N ALA A 110 -6.94 -4.65 10.04
CA ALA A 110 -7.25 -5.45 11.22
C ALA A 110 -8.66 -5.15 11.77
N ALA A 111 -8.99 -3.86 11.92
CA ALA A 111 -10.31 -3.43 12.36
C ALA A 111 -11.43 -3.94 11.42
N HIS A 112 -11.22 -3.89 10.10
CA HIS A 112 -12.17 -4.41 9.12
C HIS A 112 -12.40 -5.91 9.26
N PHE A 113 -11.32 -6.69 9.38
CA PHE A 113 -11.40 -8.16 9.43
C PHE A 113 -11.81 -8.73 10.79
N THR A 114 -12.07 -7.91 11.81
CA THR A 114 -12.71 -8.37 13.06
C THR A 114 -14.10 -8.95 12.85
N GLN A 115 -14.76 -8.63 11.73
CA GLN A 115 -16.10 -9.08 11.38
C GLN A 115 -16.14 -10.53 10.85
N LEU A 116 -14.98 -11.13 10.61
CA LEU A 116 -14.90 -12.52 10.15
C LEU A 116 -15.34 -13.51 11.27
N PRO A 117 -15.82 -14.70 10.90
CA PRO A 117 -16.31 -15.69 11.87
C PRO A 117 -15.29 -16.00 12.97
N GLY A 118 -15.74 -15.94 14.22
CA GLY A 118 -14.88 -16.13 15.39
C GLY A 118 -14.50 -17.60 15.67
N ASP A 119 -15.21 -18.54 15.09
CA ASP A 119 -15.02 -19.99 15.23
C ASP A 119 -14.01 -20.57 14.23
N VAL A 120 -13.51 -19.79 13.29
CA VAL A 120 -12.53 -20.21 12.28
C VAL A 120 -11.19 -19.53 12.53
N GLU A 121 -10.11 -20.29 12.46
CA GLU A 121 -8.75 -19.74 12.56
C GLU A 121 -8.41 -18.85 11.39
N LEU A 122 -7.76 -17.71 11.69
CA LEU A 122 -7.31 -16.74 10.70
C LEU A 122 -5.81 -16.88 10.43
N VAL A 123 -5.39 -16.67 9.20
CA VAL A 123 -3.98 -16.70 8.79
C VAL A 123 -3.65 -15.45 7.97
N ALA A 124 -2.69 -14.67 8.42
CA ALA A 124 -2.13 -13.57 7.64
C ALA A 124 -1.11 -14.13 6.63
N VAL A 125 -1.28 -13.78 5.36
CA VAL A 125 -0.48 -14.31 4.26
C VAL A 125 0.30 -13.20 3.58
N SER A 126 1.62 -13.38 3.45
CA SER A 126 2.44 -12.53 2.59
C SER A 126 2.48 -13.07 1.16
N PRO A 127 2.16 -12.26 0.13
CA PRO A 127 2.16 -12.72 -1.26
C PRO A 127 3.55 -12.89 -1.85
N ASP A 128 4.59 -12.45 -1.17
CA ASP A 128 6.01 -12.69 -1.48
C ASP A 128 6.91 -12.45 -0.27
N ALA A 129 8.22 -12.72 -0.40
CA ALA A 129 9.18 -12.51 0.68
C ALA A 129 9.35 -11.02 1.08
N GLY A 130 9.10 -10.08 0.16
CA GLY A 130 9.21 -8.64 0.41
C GLY A 130 8.11 -8.11 1.33
N GLY A 131 6.92 -8.70 1.28
CA GLY A 131 5.75 -8.34 2.07
C GLY A 131 5.70 -8.92 3.49
N ALA A 132 6.66 -9.78 3.87
CA ALA A 132 6.61 -10.52 5.14
C ALA A 132 6.47 -9.60 6.39
N LYS A 133 7.15 -8.46 6.41
CA LYS A 133 7.04 -7.50 7.53
C LYS A 133 5.65 -6.87 7.60
N ARG A 134 5.04 -6.55 6.45
CA ARG A 134 3.68 -6.00 6.37
C ARG A 134 2.66 -7.01 6.85
N ALA A 135 2.73 -8.26 6.37
CA ALA A 135 1.85 -9.33 6.83
C ALA A 135 1.99 -9.58 8.33
N GLU A 136 3.19 -9.51 8.89
CA GLU A 136 3.44 -9.63 10.33
C GLU A 136 2.87 -8.43 11.13
N SER A 137 3.00 -7.20 10.62
CA SER A 137 2.39 -6.01 11.24
C SER A 137 0.87 -6.15 11.29
N PHE A 138 0.25 -6.56 10.17
CA PHE A 138 -1.17 -6.86 10.10
C PHE A 138 -1.59 -8.00 11.05
N ARG A 139 -0.85 -9.10 11.05
CA ARG A 139 -1.11 -10.25 11.94
C ARG A 139 -1.20 -9.81 13.40
N ARG A 140 -0.19 -9.05 13.86
CA ARG A 140 -0.15 -8.52 15.24
C ARG A 140 -1.29 -7.55 15.54
N ALA A 141 -1.62 -6.68 14.59
CA ALA A 141 -2.76 -5.79 14.73
C ALA A 141 -4.06 -6.58 14.87
N LEU A 142 -4.28 -7.57 14.00
CA LEU A 142 -5.48 -8.40 14.04
C LEU A 142 -5.58 -9.21 15.35
N GLU A 143 -4.47 -9.78 15.84
CA GLU A 143 -4.43 -10.48 17.15
C GLU A 143 -4.85 -9.56 18.30
N ARG A 144 -4.41 -8.30 18.31
CA ARG A 144 -4.83 -7.33 19.33
C ARG A 144 -6.33 -7.05 19.27
N HIS A 145 -6.88 -6.92 18.07
CA HIS A 145 -8.30 -6.63 17.88
C HIS A 145 -9.21 -7.79 18.27
N ILE A 146 -8.83 -9.03 17.90
CA ILE A 146 -9.70 -10.21 18.13
C ILE A 146 -9.40 -10.97 19.42
N GLY A 147 -8.29 -10.66 20.11
CA GLY A 147 -7.90 -11.29 21.38
C GLY A 147 -7.49 -12.75 21.28
N ARG A 148 -7.15 -13.25 20.08
CA ARG A 148 -6.72 -14.64 19.85
C ARG A 148 -5.59 -14.72 18.83
N ALA A 149 -4.87 -15.86 18.81
CA ALA A 149 -3.77 -16.06 17.88
C ALA A 149 -4.22 -16.06 16.42
N VAL A 150 -3.38 -15.49 15.55
CA VAL A 150 -3.53 -15.48 14.08
C VAL A 150 -2.30 -16.18 13.48
N GLY A 151 -2.52 -17.16 12.62
CA GLY A 151 -1.47 -17.87 11.91
C GLY A 151 -0.70 -16.97 10.94
N SER A 152 0.44 -17.47 10.47
CA SER A 152 1.27 -16.78 9.47
C SER A 152 1.63 -17.74 8.34
N ALA A 153 1.53 -17.27 7.10
CA ALA A 153 1.98 -17.97 5.91
C ALA A 153 2.59 -16.99 4.89
N TYR A 154 3.39 -17.48 3.97
CA TYR A 154 3.99 -16.65 2.93
C TYR A 154 4.29 -17.44 1.67
N MET A 155 4.35 -16.72 0.53
CA MET A 155 4.76 -17.29 -0.75
C MET A 155 6.27 -17.25 -0.90
N GLU A 156 6.89 -18.40 -1.07
CA GLU A 156 8.30 -18.55 -1.36
C GLU A 156 8.53 -18.83 -2.84
N LYS A 157 9.56 -18.19 -3.43
CA LYS A 157 9.97 -18.40 -4.82
C LYS A 157 11.10 -19.39 -4.86
N TYR A 158 10.87 -20.53 -5.49
CA TYR A 158 11.94 -21.47 -5.79
C TYR A 158 12.76 -21.00 -6.99
N ARG A 159 14.06 -20.93 -6.80
CA ARG A 159 15.03 -20.70 -7.88
C ARG A 159 15.87 -21.94 -8.06
N SER A 160 15.89 -22.47 -9.29
CA SER A 160 16.86 -23.47 -9.73
C SER A 160 17.68 -22.84 -10.84
N ASN A 161 19.02 -22.79 -10.69
CA ASN A 161 19.94 -22.16 -11.64
C ASN A 161 19.56 -20.71 -12.01
N ASP A 162 19.23 -19.86 -11.02
CA ASP A 162 18.78 -18.46 -11.18
C ASP A 162 17.46 -18.27 -11.94
N ILE A 163 16.79 -19.33 -12.35
CA ILE A 163 15.46 -19.29 -12.96
C ILE A 163 14.41 -19.55 -11.87
N VAL A 164 13.38 -18.69 -11.80
CA VAL A 164 12.21 -18.94 -10.93
C VAL A 164 11.44 -20.12 -11.50
N THR A 165 11.55 -21.28 -10.86
CA THR A 165 10.93 -22.53 -11.30
C THR A 165 9.56 -22.78 -10.68
N GLY A 166 9.16 -22.01 -9.67
CA GLY A 166 7.85 -22.14 -9.02
C GLY A 166 7.68 -21.25 -7.80
N THR A 167 6.46 -21.22 -7.31
CA THR A 167 6.11 -20.59 -6.01
C THR A 167 5.43 -21.60 -5.13
N MET A 168 5.75 -21.64 -3.86
CA MET A 168 5.14 -22.51 -2.86
C MET A 168 4.61 -21.66 -1.69
N LEU A 169 3.46 -22.05 -1.18
CA LEU A 169 2.94 -21.53 0.08
C LEU A 169 3.64 -22.24 1.24
N VAL A 170 4.25 -21.48 2.13
CA VAL A 170 4.85 -21.95 3.39
C VAL A 170 3.97 -21.48 4.53
N GLY A 171 3.54 -22.41 5.38
CA GLY A 171 2.56 -22.20 6.45
C GLY A 171 1.28 -23.00 6.22
N ASP A 172 0.46 -23.11 7.25
CA ASP A 172 -0.77 -23.90 7.20
C ASP A 172 -2.00 -23.01 7.08
N VAL A 173 -2.77 -23.19 6.00
CA VAL A 173 -4.03 -22.50 5.71
C VAL A 173 -5.23 -23.45 5.56
N HIS A 174 -5.00 -24.76 5.75
CA HIS A 174 -6.05 -25.77 5.58
C HIS A 174 -7.21 -25.53 6.54
N GLU A 175 -8.45 -25.52 6.03
CA GLU A 175 -9.70 -25.23 6.77
C GLU A 175 -9.71 -23.86 7.49
N ARG A 176 -8.79 -22.95 7.18
CA ARG A 176 -8.65 -21.62 7.78
C ARG A 176 -9.07 -20.51 6.81
N ILE A 177 -9.25 -19.32 7.34
CA ILE A 177 -9.47 -18.11 6.55
C ILE A 177 -8.10 -17.44 6.29
N ALA A 178 -7.66 -17.44 5.05
CA ALA A 178 -6.43 -16.80 4.63
C ALA A 178 -6.68 -15.33 4.24
N ILE A 179 -5.92 -14.41 4.81
CA ILE A 179 -5.99 -12.97 4.51
C ILE A 179 -4.64 -12.54 3.94
N ILE A 180 -4.60 -12.29 2.65
CA ILE A 180 -3.38 -11.87 1.93
C ILE A 180 -3.27 -10.37 2.01
N VAL A 181 -2.10 -9.85 2.46
CA VAL A 181 -1.89 -8.40 2.63
C VAL A 181 -0.72 -7.91 1.78
N ASP A 182 -0.96 -6.88 0.96
CA ASP A 182 0.06 -6.24 0.12
C ASP A 182 0.01 -4.70 0.23
N ASP A 183 1.01 -4.00 -0.32
CA ASP A 183 1.00 -2.53 -0.45
C ASP A 183 0.11 -2.07 -1.60
N LEU A 184 0.10 -2.81 -2.70
CA LEU A 184 -0.42 -2.34 -3.98
C LEU A 184 -1.04 -3.46 -4.82
N ILE A 185 -2.23 -3.21 -5.36
CA ILE A 185 -2.77 -3.96 -6.49
C ILE A 185 -2.46 -3.18 -7.78
N SER A 186 -1.47 -3.67 -8.56
CA SER A 186 -1.21 -3.17 -9.91
C SER A 186 -1.98 -4.02 -10.92
N THR A 187 -1.37 -5.06 -11.50
CA THR A 187 -2.05 -6.02 -12.37
C THR A 187 -2.83 -7.10 -11.61
N GLY A 188 -2.61 -7.23 -10.29
CA GLY A 188 -3.24 -8.25 -9.46
C GLY A 188 -2.58 -9.63 -9.50
N GLY A 189 -1.66 -9.88 -10.44
CA GLY A 189 -1.09 -11.21 -10.64
C GLY A 189 -0.36 -11.81 -9.43
N THR A 190 0.23 -11.00 -8.57
CA THR A 190 0.88 -11.48 -7.33
C THR A 190 -0.16 -12.00 -6.33
N LEU A 191 -1.22 -11.23 -6.12
CA LEU A 191 -2.32 -11.65 -5.22
C LEU A 191 -3.07 -12.86 -5.76
N LEU A 192 -3.34 -12.90 -7.08
CA LEU A 192 -3.99 -14.06 -7.70
C LEU A 192 -3.21 -15.36 -7.46
N ARG A 193 -1.91 -15.36 -7.74
CA ARG A 193 -1.05 -16.55 -7.49
C ARG A 193 -1.05 -16.97 -6.02
N ALA A 194 -0.98 -16.01 -5.09
CA ALA A 194 -1.03 -16.31 -3.67
C ALA A 194 -2.41 -16.86 -3.25
N GLY A 195 -3.47 -16.29 -3.77
CA GLY A 195 -4.84 -16.75 -3.52
C GLY A 195 -5.10 -18.16 -4.06
N GLU A 196 -4.66 -18.45 -5.29
CA GLU A 196 -4.73 -19.80 -5.88
C GLU A 196 -3.95 -20.83 -5.07
N ALA A 197 -2.77 -20.45 -4.57
CA ALA A 197 -1.98 -21.30 -3.68
C ALA A 197 -2.70 -21.58 -2.36
N CYS A 198 -3.34 -20.58 -1.75
CA CYS A 198 -4.15 -20.75 -0.54
C CYS A 198 -5.36 -21.67 -0.79
N ARG A 199 -6.08 -21.48 -1.90
CA ARG A 199 -7.20 -22.37 -2.29
C ARG A 199 -6.73 -23.80 -2.51
N LYS A 200 -5.64 -23.98 -3.23
CA LYS A 200 -5.04 -25.31 -3.49
C LYS A 200 -4.59 -25.99 -2.19
N ALA A 201 -4.16 -25.24 -1.20
CA ALA A 201 -3.79 -25.72 0.13
C ALA A 201 -5.00 -25.95 1.05
N GLY A 202 -6.24 -25.81 0.57
CA GLY A 202 -7.47 -26.10 1.30
C GLY A 202 -7.96 -24.96 2.21
N ALA A 203 -7.60 -23.70 1.92
CA ALA A 203 -8.17 -22.57 2.66
C ALA A 203 -9.69 -22.50 2.49
N ARG A 204 -10.41 -22.35 3.58
CA ARG A 204 -11.88 -22.26 3.62
C ARG A 204 -12.38 -20.98 2.95
N GLN A 205 -11.71 -19.87 3.24
CA GLN A 205 -11.93 -18.58 2.59
C GLN A 205 -10.58 -17.92 2.28
N VAL A 206 -10.56 -17.09 1.24
CA VAL A 206 -9.39 -16.31 0.85
C VAL A 206 -9.81 -14.87 0.65
N HIS A 207 -9.30 -13.98 1.49
CA HIS A 207 -9.45 -12.54 1.37
C HIS A 207 -8.14 -11.90 0.95
N ALA A 208 -8.20 -10.75 0.28
CA ALA A 208 -7.01 -9.96 0.03
C ALA A 208 -7.24 -8.49 0.38
N ALA A 209 -6.21 -7.86 0.94
CA ALA A 209 -6.19 -6.44 1.25
C ALA A 209 -4.93 -5.80 0.70
N ALA A 210 -5.07 -4.61 0.09
CA ALA A 210 -3.94 -3.81 -0.33
C ALA A 210 -4.20 -2.32 -0.08
N ALA A 211 -3.18 -1.59 0.36
CA ALA A 211 -3.35 -0.18 0.64
C ALA A 211 -3.77 0.58 -0.64
N HIS A 212 -3.12 0.33 -1.76
CA HIS A 212 -3.34 1.08 -2.99
C HIS A 212 -3.92 0.21 -4.10
N GLY A 213 -5.11 0.55 -4.60
CA GLY A 213 -5.74 -0.11 -5.74
C GLY A 213 -5.50 0.64 -7.04
N LEU A 214 -4.42 0.34 -7.78
CA LEU A 214 -4.18 0.95 -9.10
C LEU A 214 -4.93 0.24 -10.24
N PHE A 215 -5.13 -1.05 -10.14
CA PHE A 215 -5.86 -1.89 -11.12
C PHE A 215 -5.44 -1.65 -12.58
N THR A 216 -4.12 -1.57 -12.81
CA THR A 216 -3.57 -1.36 -14.16
C THR A 216 -3.75 -2.55 -15.10
N GLY A 217 -4.08 -3.72 -14.57
CA GLY A 217 -4.45 -4.92 -15.33
C GLY A 217 -5.95 -5.06 -15.59
N GLY A 218 -6.76 -4.06 -15.20
CA GLY A 218 -8.21 -4.12 -15.39
C GLY A 218 -8.97 -4.88 -14.29
N PRO A 219 -10.21 -5.30 -14.58
CA PRO A 219 -11.14 -5.86 -13.61
C PRO A 219 -10.92 -7.34 -13.24
N GLU A 220 -10.05 -8.05 -13.93
CA GLU A 220 -9.91 -9.51 -13.89
C GLU A 220 -9.71 -10.04 -12.46
N ILE A 221 -8.99 -9.30 -11.63
CA ILE A 221 -8.79 -9.70 -10.22
C ILE A 221 -10.09 -9.69 -9.40
N LEU A 222 -11.03 -8.77 -9.71
CA LEU A 222 -12.33 -8.68 -9.04
C LEU A 222 -13.30 -9.76 -9.55
N GLU A 223 -13.15 -10.18 -10.80
CA GLU A 223 -13.98 -11.22 -11.41
C GLU A 223 -13.53 -12.62 -11.01
N SER A 224 -12.30 -12.76 -10.52
CA SER A 224 -11.73 -14.03 -10.12
C SER A 224 -12.51 -14.67 -8.95
N PRO A 225 -12.88 -15.96 -9.03
CA PRO A 225 -13.51 -16.68 -7.93
C PRO A 225 -12.53 -17.03 -6.79
N VAL A 226 -11.27 -16.70 -6.94
CA VAL A 226 -10.23 -16.98 -5.92
C VAL A 226 -10.52 -16.26 -4.63
N PHE A 227 -10.98 -15.01 -4.71
CA PHE A 227 -11.21 -14.17 -3.53
C PHE A 227 -12.68 -14.11 -3.13
N ASP A 228 -12.94 -14.35 -1.83
CA ASP A 228 -14.25 -14.07 -1.23
C ASP A 228 -14.46 -12.58 -1.04
N GLN A 229 -13.39 -11.83 -0.75
CA GLN A 229 -13.42 -10.38 -0.61
C GLN A 229 -12.09 -9.77 -1.03
N LEU A 230 -12.16 -8.63 -1.72
CA LEU A 230 -11.05 -7.73 -1.99
C LEU A 230 -11.27 -6.41 -1.25
N VAL A 231 -10.23 -5.93 -0.58
CA VAL A 231 -10.27 -4.72 0.25
C VAL A 231 -9.13 -3.80 -0.17
N ILE A 232 -9.43 -2.52 -0.35
CA ILE A 232 -8.43 -1.46 -0.55
C ILE A 232 -8.72 -0.28 0.36
N THR A 233 -7.80 0.69 0.41
CA THR A 233 -8.09 2.00 0.99
C THR A 233 -8.50 3.00 -0.10
N ASP A 234 -9.01 4.15 0.31
CA ASP A 234 -9.39 5.27 -0.55
C ASP A 234 -8.20 6.13 -1.05
N THR A 235 -6.96 5.73 -0.77
CA THR A 235 -5.73 6.45 -1.19
C THR A 235 -5.59 6.60 -2.71
N VAL A 236 -6.18 5.66 -3.47
CA VAL A 236 -6.35 5.71 -4.92
C VAL A 236 -7.78 5.29 -5.26
N PRO A 237 -8.60 6.18 -5.83
CA PRO A 237 -9.94 5.80 -6.28
C PRO A 237 -9.89 4.68 -7.35
N PRO A 238 -10.81 3.71 -7.32
CA PRO A 238 -10.80 2.59 -8.26
C PRO A 238 -11.38 2.97 -9.66
N PHE A 239 -10.96 4.10 -10.22
CA PHE A 239 -11.52 4.72 -11.44
C PHE A 239 -11.30 3.89 -12.72
N ARG A 240 -10.39 2.91 -12.71
CA ARG A 240 -10.16 1.98 -13.84
C ARG A 240 -11.11 0.81 -13.87
N LEU A 241 -11.98 0.71 -12.88
CA LEU A 241 -12.91 -0.41 -12.73
C LEU A 241 -14.36 0.04 -13.00
N PRO A 242 -15.19 -0.82 -13.58
CA PRO A 242 -16.63 -0.55 -13.71
C PRO A 242 -17.27 -0.35 -12.32
N SER A 243 -18.05 0.72 -12.16
CA SER A 243 -18.67 1.08 -10.86
C SER A 243 -19.58 -0.02 -10.30
N GLU A 244 -20.28 -0.75 -11.16
CA GLU A 244 -21.12 -1.88 -10.78
C GLU A 244 -20.27 -3.02 -10.17
N LEU A 245 -19.11 -3.31 -10.74
CA LEU A 245 -18.20 -4.34 -10.23
C LEU A 245 -17.59 -3.90 -8.90
N VAL A 246 -17.17 -2.63 -8.79
CA VAL A 246 -16.65 -2.04 -7.55
C VAL A 246 -17.67 -2.20 -6.43
N SER A 247 -18.92 -1.78 -6.64
CA SER A 247 -19.97 -1.85 -5.60
C SER A 247 -20.27 -3.28 -5.13
N ARG A 248 -20.07 -4.28 -5.99
CA ARG A 248 -20.38 -5.68 -5.71
C ARG A 248 -19.19 -6.48 -5.14
N ARG A 249 -17.97 -6.17 -5.53
CA ARG A 249 -16.80 -7.03 -5.34
C ARG A 249 -15.63 -6.39 -4.61
N LEU A 250 -15.66 -5.08 -4.38
CA LEU A 250 -14.57 -4.34 -3.77
C LEU A 250 -15.05 -3.59 -2.53
N THR A 251 -14.33 -3.74 -1.44
CA THR A 251 -14.51 -2.89 -0.26
C THR A 251 -13.45 -1.81 -0.26
N VAL A 252 -13.88 -0.55 -0.14
CA VAL A 252 -12.98 0.61 -0.05
C VAL A 252 -13.08 1.17 1.37
N LEU A 253 -11.97 1.17 2.10
CA LEU A 253 -11.88 1.67 3.47
C LEU A 253 -11.43 3.13 3.49
N ASP A 254 -12.07 3.94 4.32
CA ASP A 254 -11.73 5.33 4.56
C ASP A 254 -10.46 5.42 5.43
N SER A 255 -9.40 5.99 4.88
CA SER A 255 -8.12 6.21 5.56
C SER A 255 -8.01 7.58 6.24
N SER A 256 -9.00 8.46 6.08
CA SER A 256 -8.95 9.86 6.52
C SER A 256 -8.69 10.04 8.02
N ALA A 257 -9.29 9.18 8.86
CA ALA A 257 -9.08 9.22 10.31
C ALA A 257 -7.62 8.95 10.70
N MET A 258 -6.93 8.03 10.01
CA MET A 258 -5.52 7.72 10.25
C MET A 258 -4.62 8.88 9.82
N VAL A 259 -4.90 9.48 8.66
CA VAL A 259 -4.18 10.66 8.18
C VAL A 259 -4.38 11.83 9.16
N ALA A 260 -5.61 12.08 9.61
CA ALA A 260 -5.90 13.12 10.58
C ALA A 260 -5.19 12.91 11.92
N ALA A 261 -5.15 11.68 12.44
CA ALA A 261 -4.41 11.33 13.65
C ALA A 261 -2.90 11.56 13.48
N ALA A 262 -2.36 11.17 12.31
CA ALA A 262 -0.98 11.42 11.97
C ALA A 262 -0.65 12.93 11.99
N LEU A 263 -1.46 13.76 11.37
CA LEU A 263 -1.26 15.21 11.35
C LEU A 263 -1.39 15.83 12.74
N LYS A 264 -2.39 15.44 13.53
CA LYS A 264 -2.59 15.99 14.89
C LYS A 264 -1.37 15.76 15.79
N SER A 265 -0.78 14.56 15.77
CA SER A 265 0.38 14.23 16.61
C SER A 265 1.67 14.98 16.23
N GLU A 266 1.67 15.70 15.11
CA GLU A 266 2.82 16.52 14.66
C GLU A 266 2.74 17.96 15.13
N TYR A 267 1.56 18.43 15.53
CA TYR A 267 1.31 19.80 15.98
C TYR A 267 0.97 19.92 17.47
N CYS A 268 0.94 18.80 18.19
CA CYS A 268 0.85 18.72 19.66
C CYS A 268 2.22 18.48 20.27
#